data_f51730e68b16c83ce191c8177499c414
#
_entry.id   f51730e68b16c83ce191c8177499c414
#
_cell.length_a   1.000
_cell.length_b   1.000
_cell.length_c   1.000
_cell.angle_alpha   90.00
_cell.angle_beta   90.00
_cell.angle_gamma   90.00
#
_symmetry.space_group_name_H-M   'P 1'
#
loop_
_entity.id
_entity.type
_entity.pdbx_description
1 polymer ?
#
loop_
_entity_poly.entity_id
_entity_poly.type
_entity_poly.pdbx_seq_one_letter_code
_entity_poly.pdbx_strand_id
1 'polypeptide(L)'
;MADADLSQAVDVDLDSDDVVTVETLNDEIANLIDDQTDLNHDYVVGDVSGCRDSNGHVHFDLVSGEASIHCVLFGFRRSRANIEPEEEMRVAVRGELSFYEPQGSCSILVTDVVDMGESDYSQIYAESKQLLAEDGLLADERKQSLPELPGTIGIVTSADSDARVDAVTALHSRYPDVDIKVQHASVQGPDALQELMRSEERL
;
A
#
# COMPACT_ATOMS: atom_id res chain seq x y z
N MET A 1 -3.37 -24.67 -32.55
CA MET A 1 -4.73 -24.98 -32.11
C MET A 1 -4.62 -26.22 -31.23
N ALA A 2 -4.59 -26.04 -29.95
CA ALA A 2 -4.81 -27.10 -28.97
C ALA A 2 -5.62 -26.42 -27.86
N ASP A 3 -6.92 -26.72 -27.81
CA ASP A 3 -7.79 -26.43 -26.69
C ASP A 3 -7.18 -27.12 -25.46
N ALA A 4 -6.67 -26.34 -24.53
CA ALA A 4 -6.34 -26.85 -23.22
C ALA A 4 -7.67 -27.08 -22.50
N ASP A 5 -8.03 -28.37 -22.39
CA ASP A 5 -9.14 -28.86 -21.59
C ASP A 5 -8.90 -28.50 -20.11
N LEU A 6 -9.54 -27.42 -19.65
CA LEU A 6 -9.53 -26.94 -18.26
C LEU A 6 -10.55 -27.66 -17.38
N SER A 7 -11.04 -28.84 -17.78
CA SER A 7 -12.05 -29.62 -17.06
C SER A 7 -11.49 -30.77 -16.21
N GLN A 8 -10.28 -30.69 -15.69
CA GLN A 8 -9.95 -31.52 -14.52
C GLN A 8 -10.45 -30.79 -13.27
N ALA A 9 -11.75 -30.91 -13.00
CA ALA A 9 -12.26 -30.67 -11.66
C ALA A 9 -11.51 -31.62 -10.72
N VAL A 10 -10.64 -31.08 -9.88
CA VAL A 10 -10.05 -31.81 -8.77
C VAL A 10 -11.22 -32.22 -7.87
N ASP A 11 -11.47 -33.53 -7.78
CA ASP A 11 -12.50 -34.07 -6.87
C ASP A 11 -11.94 -33.91 -5.44
N VAL A 12 -12.36 -32.83 -4.77
CA VAL A 12 -11.95 -32.54 -3.39
C VAL A 12 -12.89 -33.30 -2.48
N ASP A 13 -12.38 -34.29 -1.77
CA ASP A 13 -13.10 -35.00 -0.72
C ASP A 13 -13.25 -34.08 0.49
N LEU A 14 -14.43 -33.45 0.62
CA LEU A 14 -14.76 -32.50 1.69
C LEU A 14 -14.88 -33.15 3.08
N ASP A 15 -14.96 -34.47 3.14
CA ASP A 15 -14.99 -35.25 4.39
C ASP A 15 -13.59 -35.70 4.85
N SER A 16 -12.54 -35.33 4.11
CA SER A 16 -11.15 -35.62 4.47
C SER A 16 -10.68 -34.73 5.64
N ASP A 17 -9.98 -35.31 6.61
CA ASP A 17 -9.34 -34.58 7.71
C ASP A 17 -8.28 -33.54 7.22
N ASP A 18 -7.84 -33.65 5.96
CA ASP A 18 -6.90 -32.72 5.33
C ASP A 18 -7.58 -31.53 4.65
N VAL A 19 -8.93 -31.46 4.67
CA VAL A 19 -9.71 -30.36 4.10
C VAL A 19 -10.36 -29.55 5.21
N VAL A 20 -9.92 -28.29 5.34
CA VAL A 20 -10.44 -27.37 6.38
C VAL A 20 -11.13 -26.17 5.76
N THR A 21 -12.04 -25.54 6.49
CA THR A 21 -12.66 -24.28 6.09
C THR A 21 -11.71 -23.10 6.31
N VAL A 22 -11.98 -21.96 5.67
CA VAL A 22 -11.22 -20.71 5.92
C VAL A 22 -11.33 -20.30 7.40
N GLU A 23 -12.48 -20.50 8.02
CA GLU A 23 -12.71 -20.22 9.45
C GLU A 23 -11.78 -21.07 10.31
N THR A 24 -11.76 -22.39 10.10
CA THR A 24 -10.87 -23.31 10.84
C THR A 24 -9.39 -22.95 10.64
N LEU A 25 -8.99 -22.64 9.41
CA LEU A 25 -7.60 -22.24 9.12
C LEU A 25 -7.23 -20.92 9.84
N ASN A 26 -8.12 -19.93 9.85
CA ASN A 26 -7.90 -18.69 10.55
C ASN A 26 -7.81 -18.86 12.07
N ASP A 27 -8.65 -19.72 12.64
CA ASP A 27 -8.59 -20.08 14.07
C ASP A 27 -7.25 -20.75 14.42
N GLU A 28 -6.77 -21.66 13.56
CA GLU A 28 -5.47 -22.31 13.75
C GLU A 28 -4.31 -21.30 13.68
N ILE A 29 -4.35 -20.34 12.73
CA ILE A 29 -3.34 -19.28 12.61
C ILE A 29 -3.36 -18.37 13.85
N ALA A 30 -4.55 -17.97 14.32
CA ALA A 30 -4.69 -17.16 15.53
C ALA A 30 -4.07 -17.85 16.74
N ASN A 31 -4.39 -19.13 16.95
CA ASN A 31 -3.85 -19.93 18.06
C ASN A 31 -2.31 -20.06 17.95
N LEU A 32 -1.78 -20.26 16.74
CA LEU A 32 -0.34 -20.32 16.52
C LEU A 32 0.37 -19.00 16.87
N ILE A 33 -0.23 -17.87 16.55
CA ILE A 33 0.32 -16.54 16.86
C ILE A 33 0.28 -16.29 18.36
N ASP A 34 -0.82 -16.62 19.02
CA ASP A 34 -1.00 -16.43 20.46
C ASP A 34 -0.04 -17.30 21.29
N ASP A 35 0.23 -18.52 20.82
CA ASP A 35 1.15 -19.46 21.48
C ASP A 35 2.64 -19.13 21.26
N GLN A 36 2.99 -18.31 20.25
CA GLN A 36 4.38 -17.98 19.91
C GLN A 36 4.88 -16.73 20.62
N THR A 37 5.44 -16.91 21.81
CA THR A 37 6.07 -15.80 22.58
C THR A 37 7.31 -15.20 21.90
N ASP A 38 7.96 -15.98 21.03
CA ASP A 38 9.17 -15.54 20.30
C ASP A 38 8.89 -14.49 19.21
N LEU A 39 7.64 -14.28 18.83
CA LEU A 39 7.20 -13.21 17.93
C LEU A 39 7.00 -11.87 18.64
N ASN A 40 6.99 -11.85 19.97
CA ASN A 40 6.85 -10.62 20.74
C ASN A 40 8.22 -9.96 20.93
N HIS A 41 8.52 -8.99 20.09
CA HIS A 41 9.71 -8.16 20.19
C HIS A 41 9.45 -6.94 21.09
N ASP A 42 10.49 -6.43 21.77
CA ASP A 42 10.35 -5.22 22.58
C ASP A 42 9.93 -4.02 21.72
N TYR A 43 10.51 -3.89 20.52
CA TYR A 43 10.18 -2.88 19.54
C TYR A 43 10.31 -3.40 18.12
N VAL A 44 9.43 -2.92 17.23
CA VAL A 44 9.51 -3.08 15.78
C VAL A 44 9.74 -1.71 15.18
N VAL A 45 10.77 -1.56 14.34
CA VAL A 45 11.18 -0.29 13.75
C VAL A 45 10.78 -0.24 12.28
N GLY A 46 10.25 0.89 11.86
CA GLY A 46 9.89 1.15 10.47
C GLY A 46 9.45 2.60 10.26
N ASP A 47 9.06 2.89 9.04
CA ASP A 47 8.54 4.19 8.64
C ASP A 47 7.00 4.13 8.62
N VAL A 48 6.35 5.19 9.10
CA VAL A 48 4.88 5.30 9.14
C VAL A 48 4.36 5.64 7.75
N SER A 49 3.39 4.88 7.28
CA SER A 49 2.70 5.12 6.02
C SER A 49 1.19 4.88 6.16
N GLY A 50 0.39 5.59 5.39
CA GLY A 50 -1.08 5.44 5.39
C GLY A 50 -1.73 5.81 6.71
N CYS A 51 -1.14 6.75 7.46
CA CYS A 51 -1.62 7.16 8.77
C CYS A 51 -3.00 7.83 8.68
N ARG A 52 -3.97 7.31 9.44
CA ARG A 52 -5.33 7.84 9.48
C ARG A 52 -5.99 7.67 10.84
N ASP A 53 -6.78 8.65 11.24
CA ASP A 53 -7.68 8.53 12.39
C ASP A 53 -9.03 7.95 11.93
N SER A 54 -9.46 6.90 12.59
CA SER A 54 -10.78 6.29 12.36
C SER A 54 -11.41 5.96 13.70
N ASN A 55 -12.54 6.57 13.99
CA ASN A 55 -13.30 6.37 15.24
C ASN A 55 -12.46 6.60 16.51
N GLY A 56 -11.49 7.52 16.46
CA GLY A 56 -10.59 7.83 17.57
C GLY A 56 -9.43 6.85 17.74
N HIS A 57 -9.23 5.93 16.81
CA HIS A 57 -8.09 5.02 16.73
C HIS A 57 -7.18 5.48 15.60
N VAL A 58 -5.87 5.44 15.81
CA VAL A 58 -4.89 5.70 14.75
C VAL A 58 -4.52 4.39 14.09
N HIS A 59 -4.73 4.32 12.79
CA HIS A 59 -4.35 3.20 11.93
C HIS A 59 -3.21 3.65 11.02
N PHE A 60 -2.18 2.85 10.91
CA PHE A 60 -1.04 3.10 10.03
C PHE A 60 -0.36 1.79 9.66
N ASP A 61 0.43 1.82 8.60
CA ASP A 61 1.30 0.72 8.24
C ASP A 61 2.73 1.08 8.62
N LEU A 62 3.42 0.14 9.27
CA LEU A 62 4.84 0.23 9.58
C LEU A 62 5.60 -0.45 8.44
N VAL A 63 6.39 0.33 7.71
CA VAL A 63 7.07 -0.10 6.48
C VAL A 63 8.57 -0.16 6.68
N SER A 64 9.21 -1.19 6.14
CA SER A 64 10.67 -1.31 6.08
C SER A 64 11.07 -2.08 4.82
N GLY A 65 11.72 -1.39 3.88
CA GLY A 65 11.99 -1.95 2.55
C GLY A 65 10.68 -2.29 1.81
N GLU A 66 10.54 -3.54 1.40
CA GLU A 66 9.31 -4.04 0.73
C GLU A 66 8.29 -4.65 1.71
N ALA A 67 8.64 -4.75 2.99
CA ALA A 67 7.78 -5.34 4.01
C ALA A 67 6.92 -4.27 4.70
N SER A 68 5.67 -4.63 5.01
CA SER A 68 4.78 -3.79 5.81
C SER A 68 3.97 -4.62 6.78
N ILE A 69 3.58 -4.00 7.89
CA ILE A 69 2.64 -4.58 8.84
C ILE A 69 1.67 -3.50 9.32
N HIS A 70 0.39 -3.85 9.39
CA HIS A 70 -0.64 -2.95 9.88
C HIS A 70 -0.51 -2.74 11.39
N CYS A 71 -0.68 -1.48 11.83
CA CYS A 71 -0.59 -1.07 13.23
C CYS A 71 -1.86 -0.34 13.64
N VAL A 72 -2.33 -0.60 14.86
CA VAL A 72 -3.50 0.06 15.44
C VAL A 72 -3.17 0.60 16.82
N LEU A 73 -3.19 1.92 16.96
CA LEU A 73 -3.11 2.60 18.26
C LEU A 73 -4.52 2.98 18.72
N PHE A 74 -5.04 2.23 19.69
CA PHE A 74 -6.38 2.47 20.21
C PHE A 74 -6.49 3.82 20.94
N GLY A 75 -7.63 4.47 20.84
CA GLY A 75 -7.89 5.79 21.42
C GLY A 75 -7.61 5.89 22.92
N PHE A 76 -7.91 4.84 23.69
CA PHE A 76 -7.62 4.81 25.13
C PHE A 76 -6.13 4.67 25.45
N ARG A 77 -5.29 4.29 24.47
CA ARG A 77 -3.84 4.19 24.58
C ARG A 77 -3.11 5.44 24.06
N ARG A 78 -3.75 6.27 23.20
CA ARG A 78 -3.15 7.47 22.61
C ARG A 78 -2.56 8.43 23.67
N SER A 79 -3.30 8.68 24.75
CA SER A 79 -2.84 9.57 25.84
C SER A 79 -1.69 9.02 26.67
N ARG A 80 -1.34 7.75 26.48
CA ARG A 80 -0.25 7.06 27.20
C ARG A 80 0.95 6.79 26.30
N ALA A 81 0.76 6.80 24.97
CA ALA A 81 1.87 6.72 24.04
C ALA A 81 2.77 7.97 24.16
N ASN A 82 4.07 7.78 24.00
CA ASN A 82 5.03 8.89 24.11
C ASN A 82 4.81 9.93 23.02
N ILE A 83 4.47 9.46 21.82
CA ILE A 83 4.10 10.30 20.67
C ILE A 83 2.92 9.69 19.94
N GLU A 84 2.25 10.49 19.12
CA GLU A 84 1.29 10.01 18.13
C GLU A 84 2.01 9.82 16.80
N PRO A 85 1.83 8.68 16.12
CA PRO A 85 2.46 8.45 14.81
C PRO A 85 1.85 9.38 13.77
N GLU A 86 2.71 9.98 12.95
CA GLU A 86 2.35 10.81 11.82
C GLU A 86 2.98 10.24 10.54
N GLU A 87 2.43 10.62 9.38
CA GLU A 87 2.93 10.18 8.08
C GLU A 87 4.42 10.51 7.92
N GLU A 88 5.18 9.59 7.33
CA GLU A 88 6.62 9.72 7.04
C GLU A 88 7.54 9.77 8.28
N MET A 89 7.04 9.57 9.48
CA MET A 89 7.90 9.43 10.67
C MET A 89 8.58 8.07 10.68
N ARG A 90 9.85 8.03 11.09
CA ARG A 90 10.52 6.79 11.50
C ARG A 90 10.26 6.54 12.97
N VAL A 91 9.69 5.39 13.29
CA VAL A 91 9.27 5.08 14.66
C VAL A 91 9.71 3.69 15.09
N ALA A 92 9.87 3.53 16.41
CA ALA A 92 9.94 2.23 17.06
C ALA A 92 8.61 1.98 17.77
N VAL A 93 7.89 0.96 17.37
CA VAL A 93 6.58 0.60 17.89
C VAL A 93 6.72 -0.56 18.86
N ARG A 94 6.13 -0.43 20.04
CA ARG A 94 5.89 -1.53 20.97
C ARG A 94 4.44 -1.92 20.90
N GLY A 95 4.14 -3.20 20.85
CA GLY A 95 2.78 -3.71 20.81
C GLY A 95 2.74 -5.22 20.83
N GLU A 96 1.55 -5.76 20.76
CA GLU A 96 1.26 -7.17 20.68
C GLU A 96 0.84 -7.52 19.25
N LEU A 97 1.40 -8.58 18.70
CA LEU A 97 0.95 -9.10 17.42
C LEU A 97 -0.43 -9.72 17.62
N SER A 98 -1.36 -9.42 16.74
CA SER A 98 -2.73 -9.93 16.79
C SER A 98 -3.18 -10.33 15.40
N PHE A 99 -3.88 -11.44 15.34
CA PHE A 99 -4.52 -11.92 14.13
C PHE A 99 -6.04 -11.70 14.22
N TYR A 100 -6.60 -11.03 13.21
CA TYR A 100 -8.03 -10.80 13.14
C TYR A 100 -8.68 -11.85 12.24
N GLU A 101 -9.20 -12.91 12.87
CA GLU A 101 -9.76 -14.11 12.24
C GLU A 101 -10.79 -13.82 11.14
N PRO A 102 -11.76 -12.86 11.32
CA PRO A 102 -12.78 -12.63 10.31
C PRO A 102 -12.26 -12.13 8.97
N GLN A 103 -11.07 -11.51 8.95
CA GLN A 103 -10.43 -10.97 7.74
C GLN A 103 -9.12 -11.70 7.38
N GLY A 104 -8.64 -12.60 8.25
CA GLY A 104 -7.36 -13.28 8.05
C GLY A 104 -6.18 -12.30 8.00
N SER A 105 -6.23 -11.24 8.81
CA SER A 105 -5.23 -10.17 8.78
C SER A 105 -4.43 -10.09 10.08
N CYS A 106 -3.12 -9.86 9.93
CA CYS A 106 -2.20 -9.69 11.04
C CYS A 106 -1.90 -8.21 11.28
N SER A 107 -1.88 -7.78 12.54
CA SER A 107 -1.58 -6.39 12.91
C SER A 107 -0.89 -6.29 14.27
N ILE A 108 -0.21 -5.18 14.51
CA ILE A 108 0.35 -4.84 15.82
C ILE A 108 -0.65 -3.96 16.57
N LEU A 109 -1.11 -4.44 17.74
CA LEU A 109 -1.91 -3.65 18.67
C LEU A 109 -0.97 -2.78 19.52
N VAL A 110 -0.76 -1.55 19.07
CA VAL A 110 0.26 -0.64 19.58
C VAL A 110 -0.01 -0.24 21.03
N THR A 111 1.02 -0.31 21.86
CA THR A 111 1.01 0.16 23.26
C THR A 111 1.86 1.39 23.47
N ASP A 112 2.94 1.54 22.69
CA ASP A 112 3.84 2.70 22.76
C ASP A 112 4.48 2.96 21.40
N VAL A 113 4.81 4.23 21.14
CA VAL A 113 5.48 4.69 19.93
C VAL A 113 6.61 5.63 20.35
N VAL A 114 7.80 5.38 19.83
CA VAL A 114 9.01 6.19 20.08
C VAL A 114 9.47 6.79 18.77
N ASP A 115 9.67 8.09 18.75
CA ASP A 115 10.23 8.80 17.59
C ASP A 115 11.71 8.42 17.40
N MET A 116 12.03 8.01 16.17
CA MET A 116 13.39 7.67 15.74
C MET A 116 13.97 8.73 14.78
N GLY A 117 13.25 9.83 14.55
CA GLY A 117 13.62 10.91 13.63
C GLY A 117 12.92 10.81 12.28
N GLU A 118 13.56 11.43 11.26
CA GLU A 118 13.04 11.41 9.90
C GLU A 118 13.25 10.03 9.25
N SER A 119 12.30 9.60 8.43
CA SER A 119 12.43 8.37 7.66
C SER A 119 13.51 8.50 6.59
N ASP A 120 14.14 7.37 6.22
CA ASP A 120 15.09 7.35 5.11
C ASP A 120 14.39 7.82 3.80
N TYR A 121 13.09 7.53 3.66
CA TYR A 121 12.28 7.97 2.53
C TYR A 121 12.12 9.50 2.49
N SER A 122 11.80 10.13 3.62
CA SER A 122 11.68 11.60 3.72
C SER A 122 13.00 12.30 3.37
N GLN A 123 14.13 11.75 3.79
CA GLN A 123 15.44 12.28 3.45
C GLN A 123 15.72 12.17 1.95
N ILE A 124 15.52 10.98 1.36
CA ILE A 124 15.71 10.75 -0.09
C ILE A 124 14.77 11.65 -0.90
N TYR A 125 13.52 11.81 -0.46
CA TYR A 125 12.56 12.70 -1.11
C TYR A 125 13.01 14.16 -1.06
N ALA A 126 13.46 14.64 0.10
CA ALA A 126 13.96 16.02 0.25
C ALA A 126 15.19 16.29 -0.60
N GLU A 127 16.17 15.37 -0.62
CA GLU A 127 17.35 15.44 -1.47
C GLU A 127 16.99 15.43 -2.96
N SER A 128 16.11 14.53 -3.38
CA SER A 128 15.65 14.45 -4.79
C SER A 128 14.94 15.73 -5.22
N LYS A 129 14.05 16.25 -4.36
CA LYS A 129 13.34 17.50 -4.61
C LYS A 129 14.30 18.69 -4.72
N GLN A 130 15.32 18.74 -3.87
CA GLN A 130 16.34 19.78 -3.95
C GLN A 130 17.12 19.71 -5.27
N LEU A 131 17.58 18.53 -5.68
CA LEU A 131 18.28 18.33 -6.95
C LEU A 131 17.41 18.77 -8.15
N LEU A 132 16.14 18.38 -8.16
CA LEU A 132 15.20 18.80 -9.22
C LEU A 132 14.98 20.33 -9.23
N ALA A 133 14.98 20.97 -8.06
CA ALA A 133 14.85 22.41 -7.94
C ALA A 133 16.11 23.13 -8.41
N GLU A 134 17.32 22.65 -8.07
CA GLU A 134 18.61 23.18 -8.53
C GLU A 134 18.75 23.08 -10.04
N ASP A 135 18.26 22.01 -10.67
CA ASP A 135 18.18 21.83 -12.11
C ASP A 135 17.07 22.69 -12.78
N GLY A 136 16.30 23.44 -11.99
CA GLY A 136 15.19 24.28 -12.44
C GLY A 136 14.00 23.50 -13.00
N LEU A 137 13.93 22.19 -12.75
CA LEU A 137 12.86 21.33 -13.26
C LEU A 137 11.49 21.59 -12.58
N LEU A 138 11.51 22.16 -11.38
CA LEU A 138 10.30 22.50 -10.62
C LEU A 138 9.83 23.95 -10.85
N ALA A 139 10.54 24.73 -11.68
CA ALA A 139 10.23 26.14 -11.93
C ALA A 139 8.87 26.31 -12.62
N ASP A 140 8.06 27.27 -12.17
CA ASP A 140 6.72 27.52 -12.73
C ASP A 140 6.76 27.91 -14.21
N GLU A 141 7.85 28.56 -14.66
CA GLU A 141 8.05 28.94 -16.04
C GLU A 141 8.17 27.74 -16.99
N ARG A 142 8.50 26.57 -16.48
CA ARG A 142 8.57 25.33 -17.27
C ARG A 142 7.24 24.60 -17.38
N LYS A 143 6.28 24.95 -16.53
CA LYS A 143 4.94 24.34 -16.57
C LYS A 143 4.16 24.83 -17.77
N GLN A 144 3.62 23.91 -18.53
CA GLN A 144 2.74 24.23 -19.66
C GLN A 144 1.30 24.41 -19.16
N SER A 145 0.56 25.34 -19.79
CA SER A 145 -0.86 25.47 -19.54
C SER A 145 -1.61 24.24 -20.07
N LEU A 146 -2.53 23.72 -19.26
CA LEU A 146 -3.39 22.63 -19.70
C LEU A 146 -4.44 23.15 -20.70
N PRO A 147 -4.79 22.37 -21.75
CA PRO A 147 -5.90 22.70 -22.63
C PRO A 147 -7.22 22.65 -21.86
N GLU A 148 -8.13 23.61 -22.14
CA GLU A 148 -9.44 23.65 -21.45
C GLU A 148 -10.30 22.42 -21.78
N LEU A 149 -10.25 21.95 -23.04
CA LEU A 149 -10.99 20.79 -23.53
C LEU A 149 -10.06 19.91 -24.36
N PRO A 150 -9.38 18.92 -23.74
CA PRO A 150 -8.51 18.02 -24.48
C PRO A 150 -9.35 17.06 -25.35
N GLY A 151 -8.94 16.82 -26.59
CA GLY A 151 -9.56 15.81 -27.46
C GLY A 151 -9.15 14.37 -27.07
N THR A 152 -7.95 14.23 -26.51
CA THR A 152 -7.41 12.93 -26.08
C THR A 152 -6.73 13.08 -24.73
N ILE A 153 -6.93 12.12 -23.85
CA ILE A 153 -6.25 11.99 -22.54
C ILE A 153 -5.45 10.69 -22.54
N GLY A 154 -4.14 10.82 -22.25
CA GLY A 154 -3.28 9.67 -22.03
C GLY A 154 -3.24 9.27 -20.55
N ILE A 155 -3.32 7.97 -20.28
CA ILE A 155 -3.18 7.39 -18.93
C ILE A 155 -2.02 6.39 -18.98
N VAL A 156 -1.02 6.59 -18.13
CA VAL A 156 0.06 5.62 -17.91
C VAL A 156 -0.17 4.97 -16.55
N THR A 157 -0.45 3.67 -16.56
CA THR A 157 -0.72 2.90 -15.33
C THR A 157 -0.61 1.41 -15.60
N SER A 158 -0.67 0.59 -14.56
CA SER A 158 -0.77 -0.86 -14.73
C SER A 158 -2.10 -1.23 -15.41
N ALA A 159 -2.02 -2.03 -16.46
CA ALA A 159 -3.18 -2.41 -17.27
C ALA A 159 -4.26 -3.16 -16.46
N ASP A 160 -3.86 -3.90 -15.44
CA ASP A 160 -4.73 -4.75 -14.62
C ASP A 160 -5.09 -4.09 -13.27
N SER A 161 -4.81 -2.78 -13.10
CA SER A 161 -5.08 -2.07 -11.85
C SER A 161 -6.50 -1.52 -11.78
N ASP A 162 -7.07 -1.50 -10.57
CA ASP A 162 -8.33 -0.81 -10.27
C ASP A 162 -8.24 0.68 -10.59
N ALA A 163 -7.06 1.29 -10.39
CA ALA A 163 -6.80 2.70 -10.73
C ALA A 163 -7.08 3.03 -12.20
N ARG A 164 -6.81 2.09 -13.14
CA ARG A 164 -7.19 2.24 -14.55
C ARG A 164 -8.70 2.32 -14.72
N VAL A 165 -9.43 1.41 -14.09
CA VAL A 165 -10.88 1.33 -14.18
C VAL A 165 -11.52 2.59 -13.61
N ASP A 166 -11.04 3.03 -12.45
CA ASP A 166 -11.52 4.23 -11.76
C ASP A 166 -11.26 5.50 -12.58
N ALA A 167 -10.04 5.65 -13.12
CA ALA A 167 -9.69 6.81 -13.94
C ALA A 167 -10.54 6.90 -15.21
N VAL A 168 -10.69 5.79 -15.94
CA VAL A 168 -11.52 5.74 -17.17
C VAL A 168 -12.99 6.04 -16.85
N THR A 169 -13.52 5.45 -15.77
CA THR A 169 -14.91 5.67 -15.34
C THR A 169 -15.13 7.14 -14.94
N ALA A 170 -14.21 7.72 -14.16
CA ALA A 170 -14.30 9.11 -13.73
C ALA A 170 -14.22 10.10 -14.91
N LEU A 171 -13.33 9.83 -15.88
CA LEU A 171 -13.22 10.65 -17.10
C LEU A 171 -14.49 10.58 -17.94
N HIS A 172 -14.97 9.39 -18.29
CA HIS A 172 -16.17 9.22 -19.09
C HIS A 172 -17.44 9.75 -18.41
N SER A 173 -17.52 9.72 -17.08
CA SER A 173 -18.66 10.29 -16.36
C SER A 173 -18.74 11.82 -16.45
N ARG A 174 -17.60 12.50 -16.65
CA ARG A 174 -17.50 13.97 -16.71
C ARG A 174 -17.36 14.48 -18.14
N TYR A 175 -16.73 13.73 -18.99
CA TYR A 175 -16.46 14.06 -20.38
C TYR A 175 -16.59 12.81 -21.28
N PRO A 176 -17.81 12.43 -21.67
CA PRO A 176 -18.08 11.18 -22.38
C PRO A 176 -17.43 11.06 -23.76
N ASP A 177 -17.20 12.19 -24.43
CA ASP A 177 -16.69 12.22 -25.81
C ASP A 177 -15.15 12.31 -25.90
N VAL A 178 -14.44 12.22 -24.77
CA VAL A 178 -12.96 12.27 -24.78
C VAL A 178 -12.37 10.91 -25.19
N ASP A 179 -11.41 10.96 -26.11
CA ASP A 179 -10.62 9.77 -26.43
C ASP A 179 -9.63 9.48 -25.30
N ILE A 180 -9.62 8.24 -24.82
CA ILE A 180 -8.69 7.81 -23.75
C ILE A 180 -7.70 6.79 -24.33
N LYS A 181 -6.41 7.11 -24.24
CA LYS A 181 -5.32 6.18 -24.54
C LYS A 181 -4.73 5.66 -23.24
N VAL A 182 -4.70 4.36 -23.06
CA VAL A 182 -4.07 3.72 -21.90
C VAL A 182 -2.77 3.05 -22.33
N GLN A 183 -1.67 3.47 -21.74
CA GLN A 183 -0.36 2.85 -21.91
C GLN A 183 -0.02 2.08 -20.62
N HIS A 184 0.27 0.80 -20.78
CA HIS A 184 0.72 -0.02 -19.64
C HIS A 184 2.14 0.36 -19.21
N ALA A 185 2.29 0.56 -17.90
CA ALA A 185 3.57 0.59 -17.19
C ALA A 185 3.38 0.11 -15.76
N SER A 186 4.39 -0.55 -15.23
CA SER A 186 4.49 -0.77 -13.78
C SER A 186 4.68 0.56 -13.08
N VAL A 187 3.86 0.86 -12.07
CA VAL A 187 3.94 2.10 -11.29
C VAL A 187 4.58 1.88 -9.92
N GLN A 188 4.98 0.65 -9.64
CA GLN A 188 5.64 0.21 -8.40
C GLN A 188 6.77 -0.76 -8.72
N GLY A 189 7.73 -0.88 -7.79
CA GLY A 189 8.87 -1.78 -7.93
C GLY A 189 10.07 -1.17 -8.67
N PRO A 190 11.19 -1.92 -8.76
CA PRO A 190 12.48 -1.41 -9.24
C PRO A 190 12.46 -0.97 -10.71
N ASP A 191 11.60 -1.54 -11.54
CA ASP A 191 11.51 -1.26 -12.97
C ASP A 191 10.56 -0.12 -13.31
N ALA A 192 9.76 0.38 -12.34
CA ALA A 192 8.71 1.37 -12.55
C ALA A 192 9.24 2.64 -13.24
N LEU A 193 10.36 3.20 -12.79
CA LEU A 193 10.93 4.40 -13.38
C LEU A 193 11.25 4.23 -14.87
N GLN A 194 11.85 3.11 -15.24
CA GLN A 194 12.23 2.86 -16.64
C GLN A 194 11.00 2.62 -17.52
N GLU A 195 9.99 1.93 -17.00
CA GLU A 195 8.76 1.69 -17.74
C GLU A 195 7.95 2.97 -17.92
N LEU A 196 7.85 3.81 -16.89
CA LEU A 196 7.19 5.11 -16.97
C LEU A 196 7.87 6.02 -18.01
N MET A 197 9.19 6.14 -17.98
CA MET A 197 9.93 6.94 -18.98
C MET A 197 9.71 6.46 -20.41
N ARG A 198 9.69 5.14 -20.66
CA ARG A 198 9.41 4.58 -21.99
C ARG A 198 7.95 4.75 -22.42
N SER A 199 7.04 4.89 -21.47
CA SER A 199 5.61 5.00 -21.74
C SER A 199 5.22 6.38 -22.23
N GLU A 200 5.88 7.43 -21.73
CA GLU A 200 5.67 8.81 -22.20
C GLU A 200 6.02 8.98 -23.69
N GLU A 201 7.02 8.26 -24.18
CA GLU A 201 7.43 8.29 -25.59
C GLU A 201 6.41 7.65 -26.54
N ARG A 202 5.42 6.87 -26.01
CA ARG A 202 4.47 6.08 -26.79
C ARG A 202 3.04 6.61 -26.75
N LEU A 203 2.76 7.61 -25.93
CA LEU A 203 1.46 8.29 -25.84
C LEU A 203 1.32 9.37 -26.91
#